data_e2ffb6acf52fda6a8799b600599a24ee
#
_entry.id   e2ffb6acf52fda6a8799b600599a24ee
#
_cell.length_a   1.000
_cell.length_b   1.000
_cell.length_c   1.000
_cell.angle_alpha   90.00
_cell.angle_beta   90.00
_cell.angle_gamma   90.00
#
_symmetry.space_group_name_H-M   'P 1'
#
loop_
_entity.id
_entity.type
_entity.pdbx_description
1 polymer ?
#
loop_
_entity_poly.entity_id
_entity_poly.type
_entity_poly.pdbx_seq_one_letter_code
_entity_poly.pdbx_strand_id
1 'polypeptide(L)'
;MMKKTTTELTTVAKGCAFALVLGVVLQFAACSKNNNINPSDEEILTKKIEDIIPQKYVDSLTKLGFTINKGTTPPNVDGAYLFKPFTIKNSNIPNDPYQPGYVLNDGLIKLYEQSTSDFSIKMLGKNFIGAADTSVVTAISGSGNKFTVYGKVKAYRNGGYNFYAFLMSGEKDGNNIKNGIAGIINIDDSHTGPNTIAEGQGRVAFDGDYTSGPTDFNSKTVGIAERNTFSSKPSQFK
;
A
#
# COMPACT_ATOMS: atom_id res chain seq x y z
N MET A 1 -79.67 14.92 49.68
CA MET A 1 -79.32 16.10 50.44
C MET A 1 -78.56 17.00 49.48
N MET A 2 -79.26 17.89 48.80
CA MET A 2 -79.22 19.34 48.99
C MET A 2 -77.80 19.90 48.91
N LYS A 3 -77.46 20.88 48.11
CA LYS A 3 -78.13 22.06 47.51
C LYS A 3 -77.19 22.55 46.39
N LYS A 4 -77.58 22.88 45.15
CA LYS A 4 -77.97 24.29 44.75
C LYS A 4 -76.85 25.27 45.07
N THR A 5 -76.38 26.15 44.16
CA THR A 5 -77.07 27.23 43.45
C THR A 5 -75.98 27.83 42.50
N THR A 6 -76.28 28.00 41.23
CA THR A 6 -76.77 29.20 40.51
C THR A 6 -75.78 30.35 40.32
N THR A 7 -75.63 30.69 39.07
CA THR A 7 -75.91 31.95 38.31
C THR A 7 -74.87 33.04 38.53
N GLU A 8 -74.46 33.86 37.58
CA GLU A 8 -75.00 34.56 36.39
C GLU A 8 -73.84 35.05 35.53
N LEU A 9 -73.86 35.05 34.26
CA LEU A 9 -74.33 35.97 33.25
C LEU A 9 -73.92 37.44 33.40
N THR A 10 -73.13 38.00 32.55
CA THR A 10 -73.26 39.29 31.85
C THR A 10 -72.09 39.44 30.85
N THR A 11 -72.26 39.37 29.63
CA THR A 11 -72.63 40.23 28.52
C THR A 11 -71.70 41.43 28.24
N VAL A 12 -71.25 41.46 26.98
CA VAL A 12 -70.96 42.58 26.07
C VAL A 12 -69.68 43.40 26.26
N ALA A 13 -68.84 43.31 25.29
CA ALA A 13 -68.59 44.48 24.40
C ALA A 13 -67.69 44.13 23.24
N LYS A 14 -68.10 44.52 22.09
CA LYS A 14 -67.41 44.52 20.80
C LYS A 14 -66.08 45.25 20.84
N GLY A 15 -65.08 44.68 20.25
CA GLY A 15 -63.85 45.36 19.95
C GLY A 15 -63.12 44.66 18.82
N CYS A 16 -63.25 45.15 17.61
CA CYS A 16 -62.42 44.81 16.47
C CYS A 16 -60.98 45.13 16.81
N ALA A 17 -60.13 44.10 16.78
CA ALA A 17 -58.71 44.31 16.67
C ALA A 17 -58.19 43.37 15.59
N PHE A 18 -57.78 43.94 14.52
CA PHE A 18 -56.99 43.36 13.43
C PHE A 18 -55.71 42.72 14.04
N ALA A 19 -55.69 41.46 14.18
CA ALA A 19 -54.43 40.78 14.48
C ALA A 19 -53.75 40.41 13.17
N LEU A 20 -52.67 41.13 12.84
CA LEU A 20 -51.68 40.83 11.83
C LEU A 20 -51.07 39.48 12.15
N VAL A 21 -51.43 38.49 11.35
CA VAL A 21 -50.69 37.21 11.31
C VAL A 21 -49.38 37.45 10.61
N LEU A 22 -48.35 37.73 11.40
CA LEU A 22 -46.98 37.79 10.93
C LEU A 22 -46.50 36.35 10.63
N GLY A 23 -46.70 35.94 9.39
CA GLY A 23 -46.15 34.67 8.88
C GLY A 23 -44.63 34.73 8.89
N VAL A 24 -44.02 34.13 9.90
CA VAL A 24 -42.57 33.84 9.87
C VAL A 24 -42.36 32.72 8.84
N VAL A 25 -42.07 33.11 7.61
CA VAL A 25 -41.52 32.22 6.59
C VAL A 25 -40.10 31.91 7.02
N LEU A 26 -39.92 30.80 7.73
CA LEU A 26 -38.63 30.19 7.91
C LEU A 26 -38.14 29.73 6.52
N GLN A 27 -37.39 30.60 5.87
CA GLN A 27 -36.60 30.23 4.71
C GLN A 27 -35.49 29.29 5.21
N PHE A 28 -35.73 27.99 5.13
CA PHE A 28 -34.65 27.01 5.11
C PHE A 28 -33.84 27.26 3.83
N ALA A 29 -32.85 28.16 3.94
CA ALA A 29 -31.76 28.19 3.00
C ALA A 29 -31.05 26.83 3.17
N ALA A 30 -31.52 25.84 2.44
CA ALA A 30 -30.75 24.64 2.18
C ALA A 30 -29.51 25.10 1.43
N CYS A 31 -28.44 25.43 2.17
CA CYS A 31 -27.09 25.44 1.62
C CYS A 31 -26.81 24.03 1.13
N SER A 32 -27.18 23.76 -0.12
CA SER A 32 -26.57 22.69 -0.90
C SER A 32 -25.11 23.10 -1.05
N LYS A 33 -24.28 22.72 -0.07
CA LYS A 33 -22.84 22.66 -0.26
C LYS A 33 -22.62 21.55 -1.28
N ASN A 34 -22.57 21.92 -2.55
CA ASN A 34 -21.84 21.17 -3.54
C ASN A 34 -20.36 21.23 -3.13
N ASN A 35 -20.01 20.43 -2.14
CA ASN A 35 -18.61 20.15 -1.85
C ASN A 35 -18.10 19.24 -2.97
N ASN A 36 -17.80 19.80 -4.13
CA ASN A 36 -16.82 19.23 -5.03
C ASN A 36 -15.46 19.39 -4.34
N ILE A 37 -15.26 18.65 -3.24
CA ILE A 37 -13.95 18.53 -2.62
C ILE A 37 -13.19 17.59 -3.56
N ASN A 38 -12.31 18.16 -4.39
CA ASN A 38 -11.33 17.33 -5.07
C ASN A 38 -10.55 16.59 -3.97
N PRO A 39 -10.35 15.26 -4.11
CA PRO A 39 -9.60 14.49 -3.13
C PRO A 39 -8.19 15.09 -2.99
N SER A 40 -7.68 15.10 -1.78
CA SER A 40 -6.30 15.51 -1.50
C SER A 40 -5.32 14.49 -2.09
N ASP A 41 -4.06 14.91 -2.32
CA ASP A 41 -3.00 14.01 -2.76
C ASP A 41 -2.83 12.80 -1.83
N GLU A 42 -3.02 13.00 -0.52
CA GLU A 42 -3.00 11.93 0.49
C GLU A 42 -4.12 10.90 0.27
N GLU A 43 -5.34 11.35 -0.01
CA GLU A 43 -6.49 10.49 -0.28
C GLU A 43 -6.30 9.72 -1.60
N ILE A 44 -5.80 10.40 -2.65
CA ILE A 44 -5.50 9.78 -3.94
C ILE A 44 -4.45 8.68 -3.77
N LEU A 45 -3.34 8.99 -3.10
CA LEU A 45 -2.25 8.05 -2.87
C LEU A 45 -2.69 6.88 -1.99
N THR A 46 -3.43 7.13 -0.90
CA THR A 46 -3.94 6.09 0.00
C THR A 46 -4.82 5.11 -0.77
N LYS A 47 -5.80 5.64 -1.51
CA LYS A 47 -6.67 4.80 -2.33
C LYS A 47 -5.89 4.00 -3.36
N LYS A 48 -4.92 4.60 -4.03
CA LYS A 48 -4.08 3.93 -5.02
C LYS A 48 -3.29 2.77 -4.40
N ILE A 49 -2.72 2.95 -3.20
CA ILE A 49 -2.00 1.90 -2.48
C ILE A 49 -2.96 0.76 -2.10
N GLU A 50 -4.15 1.07 -1.58
CA GLU A 50 -5.16 0.07 -1.20
C GLU A 50 -5.66 -0.75 -2.40
N ASP A 51 -5.82 -0.11 -3.56
CA ASP A 51 -6.21 -0.77 -4.82
C ASP A 51 -5.09 -1.73 -5.34
N ILE A 52 -3.83 -1.47 -5.00
CA ILE A 52 -2.69 -2.32 -5.36
C ILE A 52 -2.52 -3.48 -4.38
N ILE A 53 -2.54 -3.16 -3.06
CA ILE A 53 -2.21 -4.09 -1.98
C ILE A 53 -3.20 -3.91 -0.83
N PRO A 54 -4.06 -4.90 -0.54
CA PRO A 54 -4.91 -4.87 0.66
C PRO A 54 -4.10 -4.66 1.94
N GLN A 55 -4.57 -3.80 2.83
CA GLN A 55 -3.87 -3.36 4.04
C GLN A 55 -3.37 -4.52 4.92
N LYS A 56 -4.13 -5.64 4.99
CA LYS A 56 -3.74 -6.83 5.77
C LYS A 56 -2.35 -7.38 5.39
N TYR A 57 -1.95 -7.25 4.12
CA TYR A 57 -0.64 -7.72 3.65
C TYR A 57 0.47 -6.72 3.95
N VAL A 58 0.17 -5.43 3.87
CA VAL A 58 1.08 -4.35 4.32
C VAL A 58 1.39 -4.52 5.80
N ASP A 59 0.36 -4.76 6.62
CA ASP A 59 0.50 -5.02 8.06
C ASP A 59 1.34 -6.27 8.35
N SER A 60 1.14 -7.34 7.56
CA SER A 60 1.92 -8.57 7.69
C SER A 60 3.40 -8.32 7.42
N LEU A 61 3.74 -7.60 6.36
CA LEU A 61 5.15 -7.24 6.06
C LEU A 61 5.73 -6.30 7.12
N THR A 62 4.95 -5.36 7.64
CA THR A 62 5.39 -4.47 8.72
C THR A 62 5.72 -5.25 10.00
N LYS A 63 4.92 -6.27 10.35
CA LYS A 63 5.22 -7.18 11.47
C LYS A 63 6.50 -7.99 11.25
N LEU A 64 6.87 -8.24 10.00
CA LEU A 64 8.15 -8.87 9.65
C LEU A 64 9.33 -7.88 9.66
N GLY A 65 9.08 -6.62 10.01
CA GLY A 65 10.10 -5.58 10.13
C GLY A 65 10.34 -4.77 8.86
N PHE A 66 9.38 -4.78 7.91
CA PHE A 66 9.41 -3.87 6.77
C PHE A 66 9.09 -2.44 7.24
N THR A 67 9.79 -1.45 6.70
CA THR A 67 9.60 -0.03 7.04
C THR A 67 8.81 0.67 5.95
N ILE A 68 7.71 1.33 6.31
CA ILE A 68 6.89 2.15 5.40
C ILE A 68 7.27 3.63 5.58
N ASN A 69 7.63 4.29 4.49
CA ASN A 69 7.84 5.73 4.43
C ASN A 69 6.62 6.38 3.76
N LYS A 70 5.86 7.15 4.53
CA LYS A 70 4.65 7.83 4.09
C LYS A 70 4.95 9.22 3.53
N GLY A 71 3.96 9.81 2.87
CA GLY A 71 3.97 11.17 2.33
C GLY A 71 3.75 11.19 0.82
N THR A 72 3.48 12.38 0.32
CA THR A 72 3.13 12.65 -1.08
C THR A 72 4.24 13.34 -1.87
N THR A 73 5.43 13.47 -1.26
CA THR A 73 6.59 14.12 -1.88
C THR A 73 7.83 13.21 -1.87
N PRO A 74 7.75 11.99 -2.48
CA PRO A 74 8.89 11.08 -2.55
C PRO A 74 10.03 11.72 -3.37
N PRO A 75 11.29 11.37 -3.07
CA PRO A 75 12.41 11.75 -3.91
C PRO A 75 12.32 11.07 -5.27
N ASN A 76 12.99 11.60 -6.29
CA ASN A 76 13.15 10.87 -7.55
C ASN A 76 14.08 9.66 -7.32
N VAL A 77 13.55 8.47 -7.59
CA VAL A 77 14.27 7.20 -7.42
C VAL A 77 14.49 6.47 -8.75
N ASP A 78 14.27 7.12 -9.88
CA ASP A 78 14.58 6.52 -11.17
C ASP A 78 16.04 6.06 -11.23
N GLY A 79 16.24 4.81 -11.64
CA GLY A 79 17.56 4.19 -11.67
C GLY A 79 17.49 2.68 -11.60
N ALA A 80 18.64 2.03 -11.73
CA ALA A 80 18.79 0.62 -11.48
C ALA A 80 19.74 0.41 -10.30
N TYR A 81 19.37 -0.47 -9.36
CA TYR A 81 20.04 -0.65 -8.08
C TYR A 81 20.29 -2.12 -7.81
N LEU A 82 21.46 -2.42 -7.24
CA LEU A 82 21.88 -3.77 -6.86
C LEU A 82 21.80 -3.93 -5.34
N PHE A 83 21.06 -4.93 -4.89
CA PHE A 83 20.99 -5.38 -3.50
C PHE A 83 21.99 -6.53 -3.31
N LYS A 84 23.10 -6.26 -2.62
CA LYS A 84 24.19 -7.21 -2.44
C LYS A 84 24.99 -6.96 -1.17
N PRO A 85 25.05 -7.92 -0.22
CA PRO A 85 24.32 -9.19 -0.23
C PRO A 85 22.82 -9.01 0.08
N PHE A 86 21.94 -9.64 -0.69
CA PHE A 86 20.51 -9.58 -0.42
C PHE A 86 20.17 -10.58 0.68
N THR A 87 19.88 -10.09 1.88
CA THR A 87 19.87 -10.87 3.12
C THR A 87 18.48 -10.93 3.74
N ILE A 88 18.00 -12.12 4.12
CA ILE A 88 16.73 -12.30 4.80
C ILE A 88 16.74 -11.60 6.17
N LYS A 89 15.74 -10.77 6.40
CA LYS A 89 15.48 -10.13 7.69
C LYS A 89 14.51 -10.96 8.52
N ASN A 90 13.39 -11.38 7.92
CA ASN A 90 12.37 -12.19 8.58
C ASN A 90 11.43 -12.86 7.57
N SER A 91 10.67 -13.86 8.05
CA SER A 91 9.70 -14.64 7.30
C SER A 91 8.54 -15.08 8.19
N ASN A 92 7.32 -15.20 7.63
CA ASN A 92 6.19 -15.84 8.31
C ASN A 92 5.84 -17.21 7.69
N ILE A 93 6.71 -17.75 6.87
CA ILE A 93 6.52 -19.07 6.24
C ILE A 93 6.84 -20.15 7.28
N PRO A 94 5.92 -21.08 7.56
CA PRO A 94 6.19 -22.18 8.49
C PRO A 94 7.40 -23.02 8.05
N ASN A 95 8.33 -23.24 8.97
CA ASN A 95 9.56 -24.01 8.74
C ASN A 95 10.38 -23.49 7.54
N ASP A 96 10.40 -22.18 7.34
CA ASP A 96 11.18 -21.56 6.27
C ASP A 96 12.68 -21.81 6.51
N PRO A 97 13.41 -22.48 5.61
CA PRO A 97 14.86 -22.64 5.77
C PRO A 97 15.64 -21.36 5.48
N TYR A 98 15.01 -20.35 4.88
CA TYR A 98 15.62 -19.04 4.72
C TYR A 98 15.44 -18.22 6.00
N GLN A 99 16.19 -18.62 7.03
CA GLN A 99 16.17 -17.95 8.33
C GLN A 99 16.77 -16.53 8.26
N PRO A 100 16.53 -15.67 9.25
CA PRO A 100 17.21 -14.39 9.35
C PRO A 100 18.73 -14.52 9.22
N GLY A 101 19.32 -13.71 8.35
CA GLY A 101 20.75 -13.77 7.99
C GLY A 101 21.06 -14.64 6.77
N TYR A 102 20.11 -15.41 6.24
CA TYR A 102 20.32 -16.16 5.01
C TYR A 102 20.53 -15.21 3.82
N VAL A 103 21.57 -15.44 3.04
CA VAL A 103 21.91 -14.65 1.86
C VAL A 103 21.25 -15.28 0.62
N LEU A 104 20.38 -14.52 -0.01
CA LEU A 104 19.75 -14.85 -1.28
C LEU A 104 20.67 -14.50 -2.45
N ASN A 105 20.21 -14.81 -3.66
CA ASN A 105 20.83 -14.27 -4.87
C ASN A 105 20.74 -12.75 -4.87
N ASP A 106 21.75 -12.08 -5.41
CA ASP A 106 21.76 -10.63 -5.54
C ASP A 106 20.48 -10.14 -6.25
N GLY A 107 19.77 -9.19 -5.63
CA GLY A 107 18.56 -8.61 -6.16
C GLY A 107 18.88 -7.39 -7.03
N LEU A 108 18.32 -7.34 -8.23
CA LEU A 108 18.48 -6.21 -9.14
C LEU A 108 17.12 -5.59 -9.44
N ILE A 109 16.96 -4.30 -9.18
CA ILE A 109 15.72 -3.56 -9.43
C ILE A 109 15.99 -2.36 -10.34
N LYS A 110 15.09 -2.13 -11.30
CA LYS A 110 15.03 -0.89 -12.08
C LYS A 110 13.71 -0.19 -11.77
N LEU A 111 13.80 1.03 -11.30
CA LEU A 111 12.72 1.98 -11.09
C LEU A 111 12.80 3.05 -12.18
N TYR A 112 11.68 3.40 -12.81
CA TYR A 112 11.69 4.33 -13.94
C TYR A 112 10.30 4.93 -14.20
N GLU A 113 10.27 6.06 -14.89
CA GLU A 113 9.05 6.81 -15.21
C GLU A 113 8.23 7.15 -13.94
N GLN A 114 8.94 7.62 -12.89
CA GLN A 114 8.27 8.12 -11.71
C GLN A 114 7.45 9.37 -12.02
N SER A 115 6.19 9.37 -11.59
CA SER A 115 5.24 10.47 -11.76
C SER A 115 4.82 11.03 -10.40
N THR A 116 4.89 12.35 -10.26
CA THR A 116 4.42 13.06 -9.07
C THR A 116 2.94 13.41 -9.13
N SER A 117 2.33 13.41 -10.32
CA SER A 117 0.94 13.81 -10.51
C SER A 117 -0.06 12.73 -10.13
N ASP A 118 0.34 11.46 -10.20
CA ASP A 118 -0.50 10.30 -9.90
C ASP A 118 0.21 9.26 -9.02
N PHE A 119 1.39 9.60 -8.49
CA PHE A 119 2.21 8.74 -7.63
C PHE A 119 2.54 7.38 -8.24
N SER A 120 2.63 7.28 -9.56
CA SER A 120 3.04 6.06 -10.25
C SER A 120 4.55 5.98 -10.41
N ILE A 121 5.04 4.75 -10.56
CA ILE A 121 6.41 4.44 -10.91
C ILE A 121 6.42 3.08 -11.59
N LYS A 122 7.28 2.87 -12.60
CA LYS A 122 7.45 1.54 -13.21
C LYS A 122 8.58 0.79 -12.55
N MET A 123 8.44 -0.53 -12.48
CA MET A 123 9.39 -1.41 -11.82
C MET A 123 9.66 -2.65 -12.65
N LEU A 124 10.94 -2.97 -12.79
CA LEU A 124 11.44 -4.25 -13.27
C LEU A 124 12.38 -4.83 -12.21
N GLY A 125 12.32 -6.13 -11.98
CA GLY A 125 13.17 -6.82 -11.02
C GLY A 125 13.82 -8.07 -11.60
N LYS A 126 14.93 -8.48 -11.01
CA LYS A 126 15.56 -9.78 -11.21
C LYS A 126 15.91 -10.37 -9.85
N ASN A 127 15.63 -11.66 -9.65
CA ASN A 127 15.88 -12.41 -8.42
C ASN A 127 15.11 -11.96 -7.17
N PHE A 128 14.09 -11.12 -7.29
CA PHE A 128 13.18 -10.85 -6.17
C PHE A 128 12.09 -11.91 -6.08
N ILE A 129 11.25 -12.05 -7.10
CA ILE A 129 10.17 -13.03 -7.12
C ILE A 129 10.53 -14.16 -8.09
N GLY A 130 11.05 -13.84 -9.26
CA GLY A 130 11.50 -14.76 -10.30
C GLY A 130 12.79 -14.30 -10.96
N ALA A 131 13.11 -14.93 -12.08
CA ALA A 131 14.26 -14.53 -12.89
C ALA A 131 14.06 -13.15 -13.55
N ALA A 132 12.80 -12.79 -13.82
CA ALA A 132 12.39 -11.48 -14.31
C ALA A 132 11.02 -11.14 -13.73
N ASP A 133 10.94 -10.01 -13.06
CA ASP A 133 9.74 -9.52 -12.39
C ASP A 133 9.30 -8.21 -13.05
N THR A 134 8.01 -8.11 -13.40
CA THR A 134 7.41 -6.89 -13.91
C THR A 134 6.17 -6.58 -13.08
N SER A 135 6.11 -5.37 -12.56
CA SER A 135 4.91 -4.93 -11.84
C SER A 135 3.77 -4.65 -12.82
N VAL A 136 2.56 -5.05 -12.41
CA VAL A 136 1.33 -4.78 -13.17
C VAL A 136 0.79 -3.39 -12.84
N VAL A 137 0.83 -3.03 -11.56
CA VAL A 137 0.41 -1.73 -11.02
C VAL A 137 1.38 -1.33 -9.92
N THR A 138 1.70 -0.04 -9.83
CA THR A 138 2.62 0.48 -8.82
C THR A 138 2.16 1.82 -8.26
N ALA A 139 2.65 2.11 -7.04
CA ALA A 139 2.58 3.42 -6.42
C ALA A 139 3.89 3.73 -5.69
N ILE A 140 4.15 5.00 -5.44
CA ILE A 140 5.26 5.44 -4.61
C ILE A 140 4.78 6.47 -3.59
N SER A 141 5.17 6.29 -2.33
CA SER A 141 5.00 7.27 -1.25
C SER A 141 6.37 7.72 -0.73
N GLY A 142 6.41 8.83 -0.02
CA GLY A 142 7.63 9.29 0.62
C GLY A 142 7.64 10.78 0.94
N SER A 143 8.68 11.20 1.65
CA SER A 143 8.94 12.59 1.98
C SER A 143 10.43 12.79 2.22
N GLY A 144 10.96 13.94 1.77
CA GLY A 144 12.39 14.22 1.85
C GLY A 144 13.21 13.26 1.01
N ASN A 145 14.10 12.51 1.63
CA ASN A 145 14.91 11.49 0.97
C ASN A 145 14.34 10.06 1.12
N LYS A 146 13.29 9.86 1.90
CA LYS A 146 12.71 8.54 2.19
C LYS A 146 11.55 8.22 1.26
N PHE A 147 11.48 6.95 0.86
CA PHE A 147 10.43 6.49 -0.05
C PHE A 147 9.99 5.04 0.24
N THR A 148 8.79 4.69 -0.23
CA THR A 148 8.29 3.32 -0.34
C THR A 148 7.61 3.14 -1.69
N VAL A 149 8.06 2.15 -2.45
CA VAL A 149 7.42 1.67 -3.69
C VAL A 149 6.52 0.50 -3.34
N TYR A 150 5.33 0.49 -3.89
CA TYR A 150 4.33 -0.58 -3.78
C TYR A 150 4.08 -1.13 -5.16
N GLY A 151 4.09 -2.44 -5.32
CA GLY A 151 3.85 -3.09 -6.60
C GLY A 151 3.02 -4.36 -6.44
N LYS A 152 2.15 -4.61 -7.43
CA LYS A 152 1.52 -5.90 -7.64
C LYS A 152 2.23 -6.59 -8.79
N VAL A 153 2.80 -7.77 -8.52
CA VAL A 153 3.59 -8.53 -9.48
C VAL A 153 2.89 -9.85 -9.78
N LYS A 154 2.71 -10.15 -11.05
CA LYS A 154 2.26 -11.46 -11.51
C LYS A 154 3.48 -12.31 -11.83
N ALA A 155 3.68 -13.38 -11.08
CA ALA A 155 4.81 -14.30 -11.26
C ALA A 155 4.34 -15.64 -11.78
N TYR A 156 4.95 -16.11 -12.88
CA TYR A 156 4.69 -17.42 -13.45
C TYR A 156 5.70 -18.44 -12.91
N ARG A 157 5.20 -19.59 -12.46
CA ARG A 157 6.04 -20.68 -11.96
C ARG A 157 5.37 -22.03 -12.11
N ASN A 158 6.09 -23.03 -12.61
CA ASN A 158 5.66 -24.44 -12.62
C ASN A 158 4.26 -24.68 -13.22
N GLY A 159 3.93 -24.00 -14.31
CA GLY A 159 2.65 -24.15 -15.00
C GLY A 159 1.48 -23.35 -14.39
N GLY A 160 1.73 -22.57 -13.34
CA GLY A 160 0.75 -21.67 -12.74
C GLY A 160 1.25 -20.24 -12.64
N TYR A 161 0.48 -19.38 -11.96
CA TYR A 161 0.91 -18.04 -11.61
C TYR A 161 0.34 -17.62 -10.26
N ASN A 162 0.99 -16.66 -9.64
CA ASN A 162 0.56 -16.05 -8.39
C ASN A 162 0.63 -14.53 -8.50
N PHE A 163 -0.15 -13.85 -7.69
CA PHE A 163 0.05 -12.43 -7.47
C PHE A 163 0.77 -12.20 -6.15
N TYR A 164 1.82 -11.40 -6.22
CA TYR A 164 2.59 -10.97 -5.07
C TYR A 164 2.43 -9.47 -4.88
N ALA A 165 2.26 -9.04 -3.61
CA ALA A 165 2.63 -7.70 -3.24
C ALA A 165 4.15 -7.65 -3.10
N PHE A 166 4.76 -6.68 -3.75
CA PHE A 166 6.17 -6.32 -3.62
C PHE A 166 6.26 -4.91 -3.06
N LEU A 167 6.99 -4.76 -1.98
CA LEU A 167 7.30 -3.46 -1.39
C LEU A 167 8.81 -3.26 -1.37
N MET A 168 9.24 -2.03 -1.62
CA MET A 168 10.63 -1.63 -1.47
C MET A 168 10.69 -0.26 -0.80
N SER A 169 11.51 -0.13 0.23
CA SER A 169 11.75 1.13 0.93
C SER A 169 13.25 1.43 1.03
N GLY A 170 13.57 2.69 1.22
CA GLY A 170 14.93 3.15 1.43
C GLY A 170 15.02 4.66 1.52
N GLU A 171 16.25 5.14 1.51
CA GLU A 171 16.58 6.55 1.52
C GLU A 171 17.45 6.88 0.30
N LYS A 172 17.02 7.84 -0.51
CA LYS A 172 17.80 8.29 -1.68
C LYS A 172 19.00 9.11 -1.20
N ASP A 173 20.20 8.68 -1.59
CA ASP A 173 21.46 9.34 -1.28
C ASP A 173 22.33 9.44 -2.54
N GLY A 174 22.29 10.59 -3.18
CA GLY A 174 22.88 10.79 -4.51
C GLY A 174 22.35 9.76 -5.51
N ASN A 175 23.21 8.92 -6.07
CA ASN A 175 22.84 7.84 -6.98
C ASN A 175 22.54 6.51 -6.26
N ASN A 176 22.74 6.44 -4.94
CA ASN A 176 22.53 5.24 -4.16
C ASN A 176 21.15 5.22 -3.48
N ILE A 177 20.76 4.04 -3.01
CA ILE A 177 19.72 3.86 -2.01
C ILE A 177 20.38 3.34 -0.74
N LYS A 178 20.22 4.08 0.35
CA LYS A 178 20.64 3.66 1.69
C LYS A 178 19.52 2.90 2.39
N ASN A 179 19.91 1.97 3.28
CA ASN A 179 18.97 1.20 4.09
C ASN A 179 17.88 0.50 3.26
N GLY A 180 18.26 0.04 2.06
CA GLY A 180 17.35 -0.62 1.13
C GLY A 180 16.76 -1.89 1.73
N ILE A 181 15.43 -1.97 1.77
CA ILE A 181 14.66 -3.11 2.28
C ILE A 181 13.56 -3.47 1.29
N ALA A 182 13.38 -4.76 1.05
CA ALA A 182 12.32 -5.29 0.20
C ALA A 182 11.45 -6.28 0.97
N GLY A 183 10.16 -6.31 0.64
CA GLY A 183 9.19 -7.26 1.17
C GLY A 183 8.38 -7.87 0.06
N ILE A 184 8.13 -9.17 0.12
CA ILE A 184 7.16 -9.85 -0.71
C ILE A 184 6.16 -10.63 0.14
N ILE A 185 4.92 -10.69 -0.32
CA ILE A 185 3.88 -11.53 0.27
C ILE A 185 2.97 -12.02 -0.84
N ASN A 186 2.63 -13.30 -0.82
CA ASN A 186 1.65 -13.83 -1.77
C ASN A 186 0.26 -13.33 -1.41
N ILE A 187 -0.43 -12.71 -2.36
CA ILE A 187 -1.76 -12.11 -2.16
C ILE A 187 -2.87 -12.86 -2.90
N ASP A 188 -2.51 -13.80 -3.77
CA ASP A 188 -3.47 -14.66 -4.47
C ASP A 188 -2.73 -15.89 -5.01
N ASP A 189 -3.11 -17.06 -4.52
CA ASP A 189 -2.57 -18.36 -4.92
C ASP A 189 -3.59 -19.25 -5.65
N SER A 190 -4.71 -18.70 -6.10
CA SER A 190 -5.79 -19.43 -6.75
C SER A 190 -5.39 -20.12 -8.06
N HIS A 191 -4.29 -19.68 -8.69
CA HIS A 191 -3.76 -20.25 -9.94
C HIS A 191 -2.35 -20.81 -9.76
N THR A 192 -2.01 -21.18 -8.53
CA THR A 192 -0.64 -21.54 -8.17
C THR A 192 -0.20 -22.89 -8.75
N GLY A 193 1.06 -22.94 -9.19
CA GLY A 193 1.77 -24.19 -9.41
C GLY A 193 2.41 -24.72 -8.12
N PRO A 194 2.99 -25.93 -8.14
CA PRO A 194 3.68 -26.49 -6.97
C PRO A 194 4.91 -25.65 -6.57
N ASN A 195 5.33 -25.78 -5.30
CA ASN A 195 6.51 -25.12 -4.73
C ASN A 195 6.47 -23.59 -4.71
N THR A 196 5.30 -23.02 -4.51
CA THR A 196 5.09 -21.60 -4.25
C THR A 196 4.66 -21.39 -2.80
N ILE A 197 4.96 -20.23 -2.24
CA ILE A 197 4.46 -19.85 -0.91
C ILE A 197 2.96 -19.57 -0.98
N ALA A 198 2.22 -19.94 0.08
CA ALA A 198 0.78 -19.81 0.13
C ALA A 198 0.35 -18.33 0.32
N GLU A 199 -0.93 -18.03 0.04
CA GLU A 199 -1.49 -16.70 0.33
C GLU A 199 -1.22 -16.30 1.79
N GLY A 200 -0.83 -15.05 1.99
CA GLY A 200 -0.48 -14.49 3.30
C GLY A 200 0.93 -14.85 3.78
N GLN A 201 1.66 -15.70 3.08
CA GLN A 201 3.06 -16.00 3.36
C GLN A 201 3.99 -15.04 2.64
N GLY A 202 5.01 -14.58 3.34
CA GLY A 202 5.95 -13.59 2.81
C GLY A 202 7.26 -13.53 3.55
N ARG A 203 8.15 -12.74 3.01
CA ARG A 203 9.50 -12.48 3.54
C ARG A 203 9.84 -11.03 3.44
N VAL A 204 10.72 -10.59 4.33
CA VAL A 204 11.40 -9.31 4.27
C VAL A 204 12.89 -9.57 4.18
N ALA A 205 13.58 -8.88 3.27
CA ALA A 205 15.03 -8.92 3.10
C ALA A 205 15.57 -7.51 2.90
N PHE A 206 16.85 -7.32 3.13
CA PHE A 206 17.51 -6.03 3.06
C PHE A 206 18.85 -6.14 2.35
N ASP A 207 19.39 -5.01 1.93
CA ASP A 207 20.75 -4.93 1.42
C ASP A 207 21.74 -5.02 2.60
N GLY A 208 22.52 -6.09 2.66
CA GLY A 208 23.33 -6.40 3.83
C GLY A 208 24.49 -5.44 4.08
N ASP A 209 24.93 -4.68 3.08
CA ASP A 209 25.90 -3.59 3.25
C ASP A 209 25.24 -2.20 3.41
N TYR A 210 23.90 -2.18 3.46
CA TYR A 210 23.06 -1.00 3.62
C TYR A 210 23.19 0.05 2.52
N THR A 211 23.75 -0.32 1.34
CA THR A 211 23.98 0.63 0.25
C THR A 211 23.76 -0.01 -1.13
N SER A 212 22.56 0.09 -1.64
CA SER A 212 22.26 -0.37 -3.00
C SER A 212 22.77 0.66 -4.02
N GLY A 213 23.90 0.35 -4.63
CA GLY A 213 24.55 1.21 -5.61
C GLY A 213 23.90 1.13 -6.99
N PRO A 214 24.18 2.13 -7.87
CA PRO A 214 23.72 2.12 -9.25
C PRO A 214 24.38 0.98 -10.02
N THR A 215 23.63 0.40 -10.97
CA THR A 215 24.13 -0.72 -11.78
C THR A 215 23.48 -0.70 -13.17
N ASP A 216 24.07 -1.45 -14.12
CA ASP A 216 23.39 -1.71 -15.40
C ASP A 216 22.37 -2.84 -15.19
N PHE A 217 21.09 -2.54 -15.42
CA PHE A 217 20.03 -3.53 -15.34
C PHE A 217 20.17 -4.68 -16.33
N ASN A 218 20.85 -4.45 -17.45
CA ASN A 218 21.10 -5.47 -18.46
C ASN A 218 22.35 -6.31 -18.14
N SER A 219 23.12 -5.94 -17.11
CA SER A 219 24.23 -6.77 -16.66
C SER A 219 23.74 -8.16 -16.32
N LYS A 220 24.49 -9.18 -16.70
CA LYS A 220 24.20 -10.56 -16.29
C LYS A 220 24.41 -10.64 -14.79
N THR A 221 23.33 -10.62 -14.00
CA THR A 221 23.41 -11.14 -12.65
C THR A 221 23.92 -12.57 -12.75
N VAL A 222 24.97 -12.91 -12.02
CA VAL A 222 25.55 -14.25 -12.04
C VAL A 222 24.41 -15.23 -11.82
N GLY A 223 24.08 -16.00 -12.86
CA GLY A 223 22.92 -16.87 -12.88
C GLY A 223 23.05 -17.92 -11.81
N ILE A 224 22.12 -17.89 -10.88
CA ILE A 224 22.01 -18.89 -9.86
C ILE A 224 20.62 -19.52 -9.99
N ALA A 225 20.62 -20.84 -9.83
CA ALA A 225 19.44 -21.67 -9.95
C ALA A 225 18.22 -21.03 -9.29
N GLU A 226 17.03 -21.14 -9.91
CA GLU A 226 15.73 -20.65 -9.44
C GLU A 226 15.37 -20.96 -7.98
N ARG A 227 16.21 -21.75 -7.30
CA ARG A 227 15.95 -22.30 -5.96
C ARG A 227 16.11 -21.31 -4.82
N ASN A 228 16.84 -20.22 -5.00
CA ASN A 228 17.19 -19.28 -3.94
C ASN A 228 16.57 -17.89 -4.16
N THR A 229 15.44 -17.82 -4.85
CA THR A 229 14.73 -16.57 -5.00
C THR A 229 13.83 -16.29 -3.79
N PHE A 230 13.56 -15.05 -3.55
CA PHE A 230 12.78 -14.54 -2.42
C PHE A 230 11.38 -15.18 -2.29
N SER A 231 10.76 -15.60 -3.41
CA SER A 231 9.44 -16.27 -3.44
C SER A 231 9.50 -17.81 -3.47
N SER A 232 10.69 -18.42 -3.50
CA SER A 232 10.77 -19.88 -3.57
C SER A 232 10.30 -20.52 -2.28
N LYS A 233 9.47 -21.57 -2.40
CA LYS A 233 9.33 -22.53 -1.31
C LYS A 233 10.58 -23.40 -1.29
N PRO A 234 11.17 -23.62 -0.12
CA PRO A 234 12.34 -24.48 -0.05
C PRO A 234 12.02 -25.88 -0.55
N SER A 235 12.87 -26.42 -1.40
CA SER A 235 12.81 -27.84 -1.68
C SER A 235 13.11 -28.58 -0.38
N GLN A 236 12.18 -29.39 0.09
CA GLN A 236 12.51 -30.34 1.13
C GLN A 236 13.61 -31.24 0.56
N PHE A 237 14.82 -31.13 1.09
CA PHE A 237 15.86 -32.12 0.84
C PHE A 237 15.37 -33.43 1.44
N LYS A 238 15.10 -34.41 0.56
CA LYS A 238 15.00 -35.83 0.95
C LYS A 238 16.36 -36.38 1.19
#